data_6bf0974e8f5f31fa076d49f9d8542c5f
#
_entry.id   6bf0974e8f5f31fa076d49f9d8542c5f
#
_cell.length_a   1.000
_cell.length_b   1.000
_cell.length_c   1.000
_cell.angle_alpha   90.00
_cell.angle_beta   90.00
_cell.angle_gamma   90.00
#
_symmetry.space_group_name_H-M   'P 1'
#
loop_
_entity.id
_entity.type
_entity.pdbx_description
1 polymer ?
#
loop_
_entity_poly.entity_id
_entity_poly.type
_entity_poly.pdbx_seq_one_letter_code
_entity_poly.pdbx_strand_id
1 'polypeptide(L)'
;MSTIAIGDVHGNRAALDDLLGRLHAELKVGDTVVFLGDYIDRGPDTKGCIDRILRFRAETPVDVVTLIGNHEDWLLRTFADRRRHSWLLGMEALDTIASYSQEAADSIRRAAEAAGPRLIIDRVALPYDEFFRVLPAGHVAFLRGLQVFYRTADAVLVHGGLDPTVHSVEAQTRETLIWGTENFLTDYDGPDLVVDGHWDNAEIDAAGWPHAAIGRSSIGIDTISLGVLTAVRVPDRRVFQSGRFV
;
A
#
# COMPACT_ATOMS: atom_id res chain seq x y z
N MET A 1 -25.07 2.20 0.21
CA MET A 1 -23.78 2.07 -0.47
C MET A 1 -22.72 2.32 0.60
N SER A 2 -21.77 1.42 0.73
CA SER A 2 -20.69 1.53 1.73
C SER A 2 -19.36 1.55 1.01
N THR A 3 -18.33 2.10 1.66
CA THR A 3 -16.97 2.00 1.18
C THR A 3 -16.17 1.13 2.15
N ILE A 4 -15.42 0.18 1.61
CA ILE A 4 -14.57 -0.71 2.39
C ILE A 4 -13.12 -0.39 2.03
N ALA A 5 -12.38 0.17 2.97
CA ALA A 5 -10.95 0.41 2.85
C ALA A 5 -10.18 -0.85 3.26
N ILE A 6 -9.15 -1.21 2.49
CA ILE A 6 -8.22 -2.30 2.79
C ILE A 6 -6.83 -1.68 2.95
N GLY A 7 -6.16 -1.98 4.06
CA GLY A 7 -4.84 -1.46 4.39
C GLY A 7 -3.71 -2.09 3.56
N ASP A 8 -2.50 -1.84 4.01
CA ASP A 8 -1.25 -2.23 3.38
C ASP A 8 -1.15 -3.75 3.20
N VAL A 9 -0.71 -4.20 2.03
CA VAL A 9 -0.70 -5.63 1.66
C VAL A 9 0.71 -6.23 1.73
N HIS A 10 1.70 -5.46 1.33
CA HIS A 10 3.12 -5.82 1.38
C HIS A 10 3.40 -7.28 0.96
N GLY A 11 3.00 -7.66 -0.26
CA GLY A 11 3.30 -9.00 -0.79
C GLY A 11 2.70 -10.17 0.01
N ASN A 12 1.86 -9.92 1.02
CA ASN A 12 1.24 -10.98 1.82
C ASN A 12 -0.03 -11.52 1.14
N ARG A 13 0.18 -12.36 0.14
CA ARG A 13 -0.89 -12.94 -0.67
C ARG A 13 -1.87 -13.78 0.16
N ALA A 14 -1.40 -14.49 1.17
CA ALA A 14 -2.26 -15.35 1.98
C ALA A 14 -3.24 -14.53 2.83
N ALA A 15 -2.77 -13.44 3.45
CA ALA A 15 -3.64 -12.51 4.18
C ALA A 15 -4.65 -11.85 3.25
N LEU A 16 -4.23 -11.46 2.04
CA LEU A 16 -5.11 -10.86 1.03
C LEU A 16 -6.21 -11.81 0.58
N ASP A 17 -5.87 -13.07 0.29
CA ASP A 17 -6.86 -14.08 -0.12
C ASP A 17 -7.88 -14.36 0.98
N ASP A 18 -7.43 -14.50 2.23
CA ASP A 18 -8.32 -14.75 3.38
C ASP A 18 -9.25 -13.56 3.64
N LEU A 19 -8.72 -12.33 3.66
CA LEU A 19 -9.54 -11.13 3.86
C LEU A 19 -10.58 -10.95 2.76
N LEU A 20 -10.19 -11.08 1.49
CA LEU A 20 -11.13 -10.97 0.37
C LEU A 20 -12.18 -12.07 0.39
N GLY A 21 -11.83 -13.28 0.83
CA GLY A 21 -12.77 -14.37 1.04
C GLY A 21 -13.83 -14.02 2.11
N ARG A 22 -13.41 -13.44 3.22
CA ARG A 22 -14.32 -12.99 4.31
C ARG A 22 -15.21 -11.83 3.85
N LEU A 23 -14.66 -10.87 3.09
CA LEU A 23 -15.41 -9.73 2.59
C LEU A 23 -16.45 -10.11 1.54
N HIS A 24 -16.27 -11.21 0.79
CA HIS A 24 -17.17 -11.62 -0.29
C HIS A 24 -18.64 -11.70 0.14
N ALA A 25 -18.93 -12.19 1.34
CA ALA A 25 -20.29 -12.30 1.88
C ALA A 25 -20.88 -10.96 2.36
N GLU A 26 -20.03 -9.96 2.55
CA GLU A 26 -20.42 -8.63 3.07
C GLU A 26 -20.65 -7.60 1.95
N LEU A 27 -20.03 -7.82 0.78
CA LEU A 27 -20.11 -6.91 -0.36
C LEU A 27 -21.48 -6.91 -1.01
N LYS A 28 -21.98 -5.73 -1.34
CA LYS A 28 -23.28 -5.52 -2.03
C LYS A 28 -23.06 -4.69 -3.28
N VAL A 29 -23.89 -4.93 -4.28
CA VAL A 29 -23.91 -4.09 -5.50
C VAL A 29 -24.07 -2.62 -5.11
N GLY A 30 -23.19 -1.77 -5.63
CA GLY A 30 -23.10 -0.35 -5.32
C GLY A 30 -22.11 0.01 -4.20
N ASP A 31 -21.53 -0.99 -3.51
CA ASP A 31 -20.40 -0.71 -2.61
C ASP A 31 -19.12 -0.44 -3.41
N THR A 32 -18.15 0.19 -2.77
CA THR A 32 -16.81 0.43 -3.31
C THR A 32 -15.76 -0.19 -2.40
N VAL A 33 -14.81 -0.92 -2.96
CA VAL A 33 -13.61 -1.39 -2.25
C VAL A 33 -12.42 -0.51 -2.64
N VAL A 34 -11.74 0.03 -1.65
CA VAL A 34 -10.57 0.91 -1.85
C VAL A 34 -9.36 0.29 -1.16
N PHE A 35 -8.35 -0.06 -1.95
CA PHE A 35 -7.05 -0.46 -1.42
C PHE A 35 -6.21 0.78 -1.17
N LEU A 36 -5.62 0.93 0.01
CA LEU A 36 -4.95 2.17 0.42
C LEU A 36 -3.52 2.33 -0.11
N GLY A 37 -2.92 1.29 -0.71
CA GLY A 37 -1.55 1.33 -1.22
C GLY A 37 -0.67 0.24 -0.63
N ASP A 38 0.63 0.35 -0.86
CA ASP A 38 1.67 -0.54 -0.37
C ASP A 38 1.37 -2.03 -0.64
N TYR A 39 1.22 -2.34 -1.94
CA TYR A 39 1.00 -3.71 -2.42
C TYR A 39 2.27 -4.53 -2.46
N ILE A 40 3.41 -3.85 -2.58
CA ILE A 40 4.73 -4.39 -2.89
C ILE A 40 5.66 -4.37 -1.67
N ASP A 41 6.79 -5.03 -1.82
CA ASP A 41 7.89 -5.11 -0.86
C ASP A 41 7.57 -5.87 0.43
N ARG A 42 8.58 -6.19 1.22
CA ARG A 42 8.55 -6.89 2.52
C ARG A 42 8.06 -8.34 2.45
N GLY A 43 6.97 -8.61 1.77
CA GLY A 43 6.39 -9.95 1.70
C GLY A 43 6.78 -10.75 0.47
N PRO A 44 6.55 -12.07 0.49
CA PRO A 44 7.15 -13.01 -0.46
C PRO A 44 6.49 -13.04 -1.85
N ASP A 45 5.24 -12.55 -2.00
CA ASP A 45 4.47 -12.73 -3.25
C ASP A 45 3.79 -11.45 -3.74
N THR A 46 4.60 -10.41 -3.97
CA THR A 46 4.13 -9.15 -4.60
C THR A 46 3.39 -9.41 -5.92
N LYS A 47 3.99 -10.25 -6.78
CA LYS A 47 3.38 -10.59 -8.07
C LYS A 47 1.99 -11.19 -7.90
N GLY A 48 1.84 -12.16 -7.01
CA GLY A 48 0.55 -12.81 -6.73
C GLY A 48 -0.45 -11.86 -6.09
N CYS A 49 -0.02 -10.89 -5.28
CA CYS A 49 -0.91 -9.86 -4.72
C CYS A 49 -1.51 -8.99 -5.82
N ILE A 50 -0.70 -8.48 -6.76
CA ILE A 50 -1.20 -7.67 -7.87
C ILE A 50 -2.11 -8.51 -8.79
N ASP A 51 -1.72 -9.74 -9.13
CA ASP A 51 -2.56 -10.68 -9.89
C ASP A 51 -3.93 -10.88 -9.21
N ARG A 52 -3.94 -11.00 -7.87
CA ARG A 52 -5.17 -11.21 -7.09
C ARG A 52 -6.07 -9.98 -7.08
N ILE A 53 -5.51 -8.79 -6.92
CA ILE A 53 -6.27 -7.54 -6.96
C ILE A 53 -6.88 -7.31 -8.34
N LEU A 54 -6.11 -7.53 -9.41
CA LEU A 54 -6.60 -7.42 -10.78
C LEU A 54 -7.73 -8.40 -11.06
N ARG A 55 -7.60 -9.65 -10.60
CA ARG A 55 -8.66 -10.66 -10.71
C ARG A 55 -9.90 -10.26 -9.91
N PHE A 56 -9.73 -9.81 -8.65
CA PHE A 56 -10.82 -9.35 -7.82
C PHE A 56 -11.60 -8.22 -8.50
N ARG A 57 -10.89 -7.22 -9.06
CA ARG A 57 -11.50 -6.12 -9.82
C ARG A 57 -12.32 -6.62 -11.02
N ALA A 58 -11.88 -7.67 -11.70
CA ALA A 58 -12.56 -8.22 -12.87
C ALA A 58 -13.79 -9.09 -12.52
N GLU A 59 -13.79 -9.73 -11.36
CA GLU A 59 -14.80 -10.72 -10.97
C GLU A 59 -15.87 -10.16 -10.01
N THR A 60 -15.56 -9.07 -9.28
CA THR A 60 -16.49 -8.50 -8.29
C THR A 60 -17.55 -7.59 -8.94
N PRO A 61 -18.77 -7.57 -8.40
CA PRO A 61 -19.82 -6.65 -8.88
C PRO A 61 -19.72 -5.24 -8.27
N VAL A 62 -18.70 -4.96 -7.47
CA VAL A 62 -18.49 -3.66 -6.80
C VAL A 62 -17.37 -2.88 -7.48
N ASP A 63 -17.35 -1.57 -7.31
CA ASP A 63 -16.26 -0.73 -7.79
C ASP A 63 -14.99 -0.98 -6.97
N VAL A 64 -13.84 -1.04 -7.65
CA VAL A 64 -12.54 -1.24 -7.02
C VAL A 64 -11.60 -0.09 -7.36
N VAL A 65 -11.20 0.65 -6.34
CA VAL A 65 -10.24 1.74 -6.40
C VAL A 65 -8.92 1.29 -5.78
N THR A 66 -7.81 1.72 -6.36
CA THR A 66 -6.47 1.41 -5.84
C THR A 66 -5.67 2.69 -5.68
N LEU A 67 -5.21 2.95 -4.47
CA LEU A 67 -4.39 4.11 -4.15
C LEU A 67 -2.91 3.76 -4.26
N ILE A 68 -2.07 4.79 -4.32
CA ILE A 68 -0.63 4.65 -4.34
C ILE A 68 -0.07 4.78 -2.94
N GLY A 69 0.77 3.84 -2.54
CA GLY A 69 1.59 3.96 -1.34
C GLY A 69 2.99 4.52 -1.64
N ASN A 70 3.76 4.74 -0.59
CA ASN A 70 5.12 5.24 -0.70
C ASN A 70 6.08 4.22 -1.34
N HIS A 71 5.83 2.94 -1.18
CA HIS A 71 6.58 1.88 -1.84
C HIS A 71 6.42 1.94 -3.37
N GLU A 72 5.20 2.04 -3.88
CA GLU A 72 4.94 2.21 -5.31
C GLU A 72 5.49 3.53 -5.83
N ASP A 73 5.41 4.62 -5.07
CA ASP A 73 5.95 5.92 -5.47
C ASP A 73 7.46 5.84 -5.72
N TRP A 74 8.21 5.18 -4.83
CA TRP A 74 9.65 5.02 -5.01
C TRP A 74 10.01 4.04 -6.12
N LEU A 75 9.25 2.94 -6.28
CA LEU A 75 9.41 2.05 -7.44
C LEU A 75 9.21 2.83 -8.76
N LEU A 76 8.15 3.63 -8.86
CA LEU A 76 7.87 4.41 -10.07
C LEU A 76 8.94 5.48 -10.33
N ARG A 77 9.52 6.09 -9.29
CA ARG A 77 10.67 7.01 -9.42
C ARG A 77 11.92 6.27 -9.93
N THR A 78 12.17 5.04 -9.46
CA THR A 78 13.25 4.18 -9.98
C THR A 78 12.97 3.74 -11.42
N PHE A 79 11.68 3.48 -11.75
CA PHE A 79 11.25 3.18 -13.11
C PHE A 79 11.53 4.36 -14.07
N ALA A 80 11.40 5.59 -13.61
CA ALA A 80 11.69 6.80 -14.38
C ALA A 80 13.20 7.10 -14.49
N ASP A 81 13.98 6.82 -13.44
CA ASP A 81 15.44 7.05 -13.41
C ASP A 81 16.16 5.92 -12.66
N ARG A 82 16.92 5.08 -13.41
CA ARG A 82 17.69 3.92 -12.90
C ARG A 82 18.81 4.29 -11.92
N ARG A 83 19.05 5.56 -11.68
CA ARG A 83 20.03 6.09 -10.71
C ARG A 83 19.36 6.50 -9.39
N ARG A 84 18.08 6.27 -9.24
CA ARG A 84 17.34 6.45 -7.99
C ARG A 84 17.26 5.13 -7.26
N HIS A 85 17.88 5.06 -6.08
CA HIS A 85 18.03 3.82 -5.33
C HIS A 85 17.26 3.80 -4.01
N SER A 86 16.49 4.86 -3.71
CA SER A 86 15.72 4.93 -2.46
C SER A 86 14.80 3.72 -2.29
N TRP A 87 14.17 3.25 -3.37
CA TRP A 87 13.36 2.03 -3.35
C TRP A 87 14.17 0.80 -2.93
N LEU A 88 15.36 0.58 -3.52
CA LEU A 88 16.22 -0.55 -3.19
C LEU A 88 16.79 -0.46 -1.77
N LEU A 89 17.17 0.75 -1.34
CA LEU A 89 17.92 0.94 -0.09
C LEU A 89 17.03 1.08 1.14
N GLY A 90 15.77 1.45 0.96
CA GLY A 90 14.87 1.78 2.07
C GLY A 90 13.55 1.02 2.13
N MET A 91 13.24 0.16 1.11
CA MET A 91 11.91 -0.44 0.98
C MET A 91 11.91 -1.97 0.78
N GLU A 92 13.03 -2.64 1.01
CA GLU A 92 13.12 -4.10 0.81
C GLU A 92 12.72 -4.55 -0.62
N ALA A 93 13.08 -3.73 -1.62
CA ALA A 93 12.68 -3.90 -3.02
C ALA A 93 13.09 -5.26 -3.64
N LEU A 94 14.12 -5.92 -3.09
CA LEU A 94 14.59 -7.21 -3.61
C LEU A 94 13.53 -8.30 -3.49
N ASP A 95 12.65 -8.25 -2.50
CA ASP A 95 11.56 -9.23 -2.36
C ASP A 95 10.53 -9.06 -3.49
N THR A 96 10.19 -7.81 -3.81
CA THR A 96 9.37 -7.52 -4.99
C THR A 96 10.03 -8.04 -6.25
N ILE A 97 11.29 -7.69 -6.50
CA ILE A 97 12.01 -8.10 -7.71
C ILE A 97 12.07 -9.62 -7.81
N ALA A 98 12.40 -10.31 -6.69
CA ALA A 98 12.49 -11.76 -6.63
C ALA A 98 11.15 -12.45 -6.92
N SER A 99 10.01 -11.86 -6.52
CA SER A 99 8.69 -12.41 -6.81
C SER A 99 8.36 -12.47 -8.30
N TYR A 100 9.05 -11.68 -9.13
CA TYR A 100 8.96 -11.71 -10.59
C TYR A 100 10.10 -12.46 -11.25
N SER A 101 11.33 -12.26 -10.75
CA SER A 101 12.56 -12.89 -11.28
C SER A 101 13.66 -12.91 -10.22
N GLN A 102 13.98 -14.09 -9.73
CA GLN A 102 15.11 -14.29 -8.82
C GLN A 102 16.45 -13.90 -9.50
N GLU A 103 16.59 -14.18 -10.80
CA GLU A 103 17.78 -13.81 -11.58
C GLU A 103 18.01 -12.29 -11.59
N ALA A 104 16.94 -11.50 -11.82
CA ALA A 104 17.01 -10.04 -11.79
C ALA A 104 17.34 -9.53 -10.39
N ALA A 105 16.76 -10.11 -9.34
CA ALA A 105 17.08 -9.74 -7.95
C ALA A 105 18.55 -9.98 -7.63
N ASP A 106 19.09 -11.15 -8.02
CA ASP A 106 20.50 -11.49 -7.77
C ASP A 106 21.45 -10.61 -8.59
N SER A 107 21.08 -10.27 -9.82
CA SER A 107 21.85 -9.36 -10.69
C SER A 107 21.94 -7.96 -10.07
N ILE A 108 20.79 -7.40 -9.66
CA ILE A 108 20.72 -6.07 -9.04
C ILE A 108 21.48 -6.06 -7.71
N ARG A 109 21.33 -7.10 -6.86
CA ARG A 109 22.06 -7.21 -5.59
C ARG A 109 23.56 -7.18 -5.82
N ARG A 110 24.10 -8.04 -6.72
CA ARG A 110 25.53 -8.07 -7.02
C ARG A 110 26.04 -6.74 -7.56
N ALA A 111 25.28 -6.09 -8.43
CA ALA A 111 25.65 -4.78 -8.97
C ALA A 111 25.68 -3.69 -7.89
N ALA A 112 24.72 -3.73 -6.96
CA ALA A 112 24.68 -2.80 -5.84
C ALA A 112 25.86 -3.00 -4.88
N GLU A 113 26.17 -4.23 -4.53
CA GLU A 113 27.34 -4.60 -3.70
C GLU A 113 28.66 -4.15 -4.35
N ALA A 114 28.82 -4.40 -5.66
CA ALA A 114 30.01 -3.98 -6.40
C ALA A 114 30.15 -2.45 -6.51
N ALA A 115 29.03 -1.72 -6.58
CA ALA A 115 29.05 -0.27 -6.59
C ALA A 115 29.40 0.33 -5.22
N GLY A 116 28.94 -0.32 -4.13
CA GLY A 116 29.20 0.15 -2.77
C GLY A 116 28.79 1.62 -2.55
N PRO A 117 29.60 2.44 -1.89
CA PRO A 117 29.28 3.86 -1.64
C PRO A 117 29.03 4.69 -2.91
N ARG A 118 29.57 4.27 -4.07
CA ARG A 118 29.36 4.96 -5.36
C ARG A 118 27.91 4.95 -5.80
N LEU A 119 27.10 4.02 -5.30
CA LEU A 119 25.67 3.98 -5.52
C LEU A 119 25.01 5.31 -5.16
N ILE A 120 25.40 5.89 -4.03
CA ILE A 120 24.84 7.16 -3.52
C ILE A 120 25.66 8.34 -4.05
N ILE A 121 27.01 8.27 -3.97
CA ILE A 121 27.89 9.38 -4.29
C ILE A 121 27.85 9.72 -5.80
N ASP A 122 28.04 8.69 -6.64
CA ASP A 122 28.14 8.83 -8.10
C ASP A 122 26.80 8.57 -8.80
N ARG A 123 25.76 8.12 -8.07
CA ARG A 123 24.46 7.73 -8.61
C ARG A 123 24.61 6.76 -9.79
N VAL A 124 25.41 5.71 -9.60
CA VAL A 124 25.66 4.67 -10.61
C VAL A 124 24.34 3.97 -10.95
N ALA A 125 24.01 3.86 -12.24
CA ALA A 125 22.81 3.14 -12.65
C ALA A 125 22.95 1.64 -12.36
N LEU A 126 21.88 1.02 -11.81
CA LEU A 126 21.77 -0.42 -11.62
C LEU A 126 20.96 -1.07 -12.75
N PRO A 127 21.10 -2.39 -12.98
CA PRO A 127 20.45 -3.10 -14.07
C PRO A 127 18.94 -3.35 -13.82
N TYR A 128 18.21 -2.34 -13.33
CA TYR A 128 16.76 -2.45 -13.08
C TYR A 128 15.95 -2.82 -14.32
N ASP A 129 16.49 -2.61 -15.51
CA ASP A 129 15.81 -2.99 -16.75
C ASP A 129 15.64 -4.51 -16.89
N GLU A 130 16.44 -5.33 -16.19
CA GLU A 130 16.25 -6.78 -16.12
C GLU A 130 14.94 -7.12 -15.40
N PHE A 131 14.62 -6.39 -14.33
CA PHE A 131 13.34 -6.51 -13.64
C PHE A 131 12.18 -5.89 -14.45
N PHE A 132 12.34 -4.67 -14.93
CA PHE A 132 11.25 -3.97 -15.60
C PHE A 132 10.78 -4.65 -16.89
N ARG A 133 11.66 -5.39 -17.56
CA ARG A 133 11.31 -6.16 -18.76
C ARG A 133 10.44 -7.39 -18.48
N VAL A 134 10.51 -7.95 -17.27
CA VAL A 134 9.72 -9.13 -16.90
C VAL A 134 8.38 -8.78 -16.27
N LEU A 135 8.11 -7.51 -16.01
CA LEU A 135 6.81 -7.06 -15.49
C LEU A 135 5.72 -7.29 -16.56
N PRO A 136 4.62 -7.97 -16.22
CA PRO A 136 3.47 -8.06 -17.10
C PRO A 136 2.90 -6.67 -17.43
N ALA A 137 2.46 -6.46 -18.67
CA ALA A 137 1.90 -5.18 -19.10
C ALA A 137 0.71 -4.72 -18.20
N GLY A 138 -0.11 -5.68 -17.75
CA GLY A 138 -1.20 -5.42 -16.81
C GLY A 138 -0.72 -4.87 -15.45
N HIS A 139 0.43 -5.35 -14.95
CA HIS A 139 1.02 -4.87 -13.69
C HIS A 139 1.61 -3.46 -13.86
N VAL A 140 2.25 -3.20 -14.98
CA VAL A 140 2.73 -1.84 -15.31
C VAL A 140 1.57 -0.86 -15.41
N ALA A 141 0.46 -1.26 -16.04
CA ALA A 141 -0.75 -0.45 -16.14
C ALA A 141 -1.40 -0.23 -14.76
N PHE A 142 -1.45 -1.28 -13.91
CA PHE A 142 -1.91 -1.20 -12.53
C PHE A 142 -1.11 -0.14 -11.74
N LEU A 143 0.22 -0.28 -11.69
CA LEU A 143 1.11 0.63 -10.94
C LEU A 143 1.01 2.09 -11.42
N ARG A 144 0.85 2.30 -12.72
CA ARG A 144 0.69 3.66 -13.29
C ARG A 144 -0.70 4.25 -13.14
N GLY A 145 -1.70 3.42 -12.89
CA GLY A 145 -3.10 3.81 -12.73
C GLY A 145 -3.52 4.09 -11.28
N LEU A 146 -2.60 4.00 -10.31
CA LEU A 146 -2.89 4.23 -8.89
C LEU A 146 -3.27 5.68 -8.63
N GLN A 147 -4.32 5.88 -7.84
CA GLN A 147 -4.81 7.20 -7.44
C GLN A 147 -4.13 7.66 -6.15
N VAL A 148 -4.15 8.96 -5.89
CA VAL A 148 -3.47 9.52 -4.70
C VAL A 148 -4.38 9.49 -3.47
N PHE A 149 -5.67 9.71 -3.66
CA PHE A 149 -6.71 9.60 -2.63
C PHE A 149 -8.05 9.24 -3.25
N TYR A 150 -8.99 8.83 -2.41
CA TYR A 150 -10.39 8.65 -2.79
C TYR A 150 -11.30 9.31 -1.75
N ARG A 151 -12.27 10.11 -2.19
CA ARG A 151 -13.20 10.82 -1.31
C ARG A 151 -14.62 10.33 -1.51
N THR A 152 -15.30 10.09 -0.41
CA THR A 152 -16.75 9.80 -0.37
C THR A 152 -17.48 10.90 0.40
N ALA A 153 -18.79 10.77 0.55
CA ALA A 153 -19.56 11.64 1.45
C ALA A 153 -19.22 11.41 2.93
N ASP A 154 -18.67 10.24 3.27
CA ASP A 154 -18.50 9.77 4.65
C ASP A 154 -17.03 9.79 5.11
N ALA A 155 -16.06 9.75 4.18
CA ALA A 155 -14.64 9.67 4.51
C ALA A 155 -13.73 10.11 3.36
N VAL A 156 -12.49 10.47 3.74
CA VAL A 156 -11.33 10.59 2.85
C VAL A 156 -10.45 9.36 3.07
N LEU A 157 -10.14 8.66 2.00
CA LEU A 157 -9.29 7.49 2.02
C LEU A 157 -7.96 7.86 1.36
N VAL A 158 -6.87 7.62 2.04
CA VAL A 158 -5.53 8.07 1.66
C VAL A 158 -4.49 7.09 2.21
N HIS A 159 -3.30 7.02 1.60
CA HIS A 159 -2.26 6.12 2.13
C HIS A 159 -1.62 6.67 3.41
N GLY A 160 -0.99 7.87 3.35
CA GLY A 160 -0.16 8.37 4.45
C GLY A 160 -0.85 9.33 5.42
N GLY A 161 -2.02 9.88 5.08
CA GLY A 161 -2.71 10.87 5.89
C GLY A 161 -2.75 12.26 5.29
N LEU A 162 -3.03 13.26 6.12
CA LEU A 162 -3.16 14.66 5.74
C LEU A 162 -2.21 15.54 6.56
N ASP A 163 -1.92 16.73 6.05
CA ASP A 163 -1.38 17.82 6.87
C ASP A 163 -2.56 18.47 7.63
N PRO A 164 -2.59 18.42 8.98
CA PRO A 164 -3.70 18.97 9.76
C PRO A 164 -3.90 20.49 9.59
N THR A 165 -2.89 21.19 9.09
CA THR A 165 -2.96 22.65 8.85
C THR A 165 -3.62 23.02 7.53
N VAL A 166 -3.84 22.04 6.63
CA VAL A 166 -4.45 22.22 5.31
C VAL A 166 -5.87 21.64 5.30
N HIS A 167 -6.88 22.49 5.19
CA HIS A 167 -8.28 22.13 5.45
C HIS A 167 -8.99 21.33 4.34
N SER A 168 -8.43 21.25 3.14
CA SER A 168 -9.03 20.52 2.01
C SER A 168 -8.08 19.44 1.50
N VAL A 169 -8.60 18.23 1.27
CA VAL A 169 -7.80 17.14 0.71
C VAL A 169 -7.26 17.48 -0.68
N GLU A 170 -8.00 18.25 -1.47
CA GLU A 170 -7.59 18.68 -2.81
C GLU A 170 -6.44 19.70 -2.77
N ALA A 171 -6.24 20.39 -1.64
CA ALA A 171 -5.14 21.32 -1.43
C ALA A 171 -3.87 20.68 -0.83
N GLN A 172 -3.97 19.43 -0.38
CA GLN A 172 -2.84 18.66 0.13
C GLN A 172 -1.80 18.40 -0.97
N THR A 173 -0.53 18.34 -0.60
CA THR A 173 0.49 17.91 -1.56
C THR A 173 0.40 16.41 -1.82
N ARG A 174 0.78 15.99 -3.03
CA ARG A 174 0.89 14.55 -3.34
C ARG A 174 1.81 13.82 -2.34
N GLU A 175 2.89 14.47 -1.93
CA GLU A 175 3.85 13.91 -0.98
C GLU A 175 3.21 13.69 0.39
N THR A 176 2.47 14.66 0.90
CA THR A 176 1.71 14.52 2.15
C THR A 176 0.72 13.36 2.10
N LEU A 177 -0.05 13.24 1.01
CA LEU A 177 -1.06 12.20 0.88
C LEU A 177 -0.45 10.77 0.84
N ILE A 178 0.79 10.64 0.35
CA ILE A 178 1.48 9.34 0.22
C ILE A 178 2.36 9.03 1.44
N TRP A 179 3.03 10.04 2.03
CA TRP A 179 3.99 9.85 3.11
C TRP A 179 3.46 10.29 4.48
N GLY A 180 2.34 11.02 4.51
CA GLY A 180 1.81 11.61 5.71
C GLY A 180 2.69 12.70 6.32
N THR A 181 2.31 13.13 7.50
CA THR A 181 3.09 14.00 8.38
C THR A 181 3.04 13.42 9.79
N GLU A 182 4.13 13.52 10.56
CA GLU A 182 4.18 12.98 11.92
C GLU A 182 3.04 13.53 12.82
N ASN A 183 2.67 14.78 12.62
CA ASN A 183 1.61 15.43 13.39
C ASN A 183 0.19 15.03 12.95
N PHE A 184 0.01 14.31 11.85
CA PHE A 184 -1.31 13.79 11.45
C PHE A 184 -1.89 12.87 12.52
N LEU A 185 -1.10 11.93 13.03
CA LEU A 185 -1.56 10.92 14.00
C LEU A 185 -2.02 11.52 15.33
N THR A 186 -1.44 12.66 15.73
CA THR A 186 -1.69 13.31 17.03
C THR A 186 -2.63 14.51 16.94
N ASP A 187 -2.55 15.26 15.85
CA ASP A 187 -3.09 16.60 15.76
C ASP A 187 -4.31 16.71 14.84
N TYR A 188 -4.60 15.64 14.04
CA TYR A 188 -5.73 15.71 13.14
C TYR A 188 -7.08 15.60 13.87
N ASP A 189 -7.81 16.70 13.91
CA ASP A 189 -9.18 16.84 14.41
C ASP A 189 -10.06 17.57 13.37
N GLY A 190 -9.83 17.26 12.08
CA GLY A 190 -10.55 17.85 10.97
C GLY A 190 -12.00 17.36 10.85
N PRO A 191 -12.79 18.00 9.96
CA PRO A 191 -14.21 17.67 9.78
C PRO A 191 -14.44 16.34 9.05
N ASP A 192 -13.49 15.89 8.23
CA ASP A 192 -13.59 14.64 7.47
C ASP A 192 -13.09 13.47 8.32
N LEU A 193 -13.75 12.32 8.23
CA LEU A 193 -13.16 11.07 8.70
C LEU A 193 -12.07 10.65 7.71
N VAL A 194 -10.85 10.44 8.18
CA VAL A 194 -9.74 9.95 7.35
C VAL A 194 -9.49 8.48 7.64
N VAL A 195 -9.36 7.67 6.58
CA VAL A 195 -8.91 6.27 6.70
C VAL A 195 -7.56 6.15 6.01
N ASP A 196 -6.55 5.71 6.76
CA ASP A 196 -5.16 5.67 6.36
C ASP A 196 -4.50 4.30 6.58
N GLY A 197 -3.39 4.05 5.88
CA GLY A 197 -2.44 2.96 6.06
C GLY A 197 -1.10 3.45 6.61
N HIS A 198 0.02 2.92 6.08
CA HIS A 198 1.38 3.44 6.18
C HIS A 198 2.04 3.38 7.57
N TRP A 199 1.33 3.72 8.64
CA TRP A 199 1.95 4.14 9.90
C TRP A 199 2.26 3.02 10.89
N ASP A 200 1.87 1.79 10.62
CA ASP A 200 2.10 0.65 11.54
C ASP A 200 1.65 0.98 13.00
N ASN A 201 0.54 1.71 13.10
CA ASN A 201 0.00 2.26 14.35
C ASN A 201 -1.05 1.34 15.01
N ALA A 202 -0.99 0.04 14.73
CA ALA A 202 -1.93 -0.94 15.28
C ALA A 202 -1.96 -0.91 16.81
N GLU A 203 -3.16 -0.93 17.38
CA GLU A 203 -3.37 -1.20 18.79
C GLU A 203 -3.25 -2.69 19.06
N ILE A 204 -2.38 -3.09 19.99
CA ILE A 204 -2.13 -4.51 20.29
C ILE A 204 -2.83 -4.89 21.58
N ASP A 205 -3.71 -5.90 21.53
CA ASP A 205 -4.40 -6.40 22.73
C ASP A 205 -3.51 -7.30 23.60
N ALA A 206 -4.04 -7.74 24.74
CA ALA A 206 -3.33 -8.59 25.71
C ALA A 206 -2.95 -9.98 25.13
N ALA A 207 -3.60 -10.42 24.05
CA ALA A 207 -3.27 -11.67 23.36
C ALA A 207 -2.23 -11.45 22.23
N GLY A 208 -1.77 -10.21 22.04
CA GLY A 208 -0.84 -9.84 20.97
C GLY A 208 -1.52 -9.73 19.59
N TRP A 209 -2.84 -9.54 19.53
CA TRP A 209 -3.57 -9.36 18.28
C TRP A 209 -3.61 -7.88 17.89
N PRO A 210 -3.30 -7.54 16.62
CA PRO A 210 -3.34 -6.15 16.17
C PRO A 210 -4.76 -5.73 15.83
N HIS A 211 -5.12 -4.52 16.21
CA HIS A 211 -6.38 -3.87 15.90
C HIS A 211 -6.13 -2.55 15.15
N ALA A 212 -7.13 -2.12 14.38
CA ALA A 212 -7.13 -0.79 13.78
C ALA A 212 -7.05 0.29 14.86
N ALA A 213 -6.24 1.31 14.66
CA ALA A 213 -6.18 2.49 15.54
C ALA A 213 -7.35 3.42 15.20
N ILE A 214 -8.38 3.42 16.06
CA ILE A 214 -9.61 4.19 15.82
C ILE A 214 -9.59 5.47 16.64
N GLY A 215 -9.25 6.57 15.97
CA GLY A 215 -9.34 7.92 16.52
C GLY A 215 -10.72 8.55 16.36
N ARG A 216 -10.81 9.85 16.73
CA ARG A 216 -12.03 10.64 16.56
C ARG A 216 -12.33 10.89 15.07
N SER A 217 -11.35 11.40 14.35
CA SER A 217 -11.44 11.79 12.93
C SER A 217 -10.49 10.98 12.02
N SER A 218 -9.83 9.92 12.53
CA SER A 218 -8.94 9.06 11.77
C SER A 218 -9.12 7.59 12.12
N ILE A 219 -8.83 6.70 11.17
CA ILE A 219 -8.78 5.25 11.37
C ILE A 219 -7.55 4.72 10.63
N GLY A 220 -6.50 4.36 11.39
CA GLY A 220 -5.32 3.70 10.86
C GLY A 220 -5.53 2.20 10.76
N ILE A 221 -5.32 1.61 9.58
CA ILE A 221 -5.56 0.19 9.34
C ILE A 221 -4.34 -0.59 8.82
N ASP A 222 -3.15 -0.01 8.94
CA ASP A 222 -1.91 -0.73 8.67
C ASP A 222 -1.56 -1.66 9.84
N THR A 223 -1.76 -2.94 9.63
CA THR A 223 -1.52 -4.01 10.62
C THR A 223 -0.73 -5.17 10.03
N ILE A 224 -0.31 -5.05 8.77
CA ILE A 224 0.27 -6.17 8.02
C ILE A 224 1.67 -6.57 8.52
N SER A 225 2.43 -5.66 9.10
CA SER A 225 3.71 -5.95 9.75
C SER A 225 3.58 -6.99 10.87
N LEU A 226 2.38 -7.09 11.47
CA LEU A 226 2.04 -8.09 12.49
C LEU A 226 1.33 -9.33 11.90
N GLY A 227 1.36 -9.47 10.57
CA GLY A 227 0.83 -10.61 9.82
C GLY A 227 -0.68 -10.62 9.64
N VAL A 228 -1.39 -9.54 9.95
CA VAL A 228 -2.85 -9.44 9.83
C VAL A 228 -3.19 -8.30 8.87
N LEU A 229 -3.98 -8.59 7.83
CA LEU A 229 -4.51 -7.57 6.93
C LEU A 229 -5.85 -7.08 7.44
N THR A 230 -5.98 -5.77 7.60
CA THR A 230 -7.19 -5.12 8.14
C THR A 230 -7.94 -4.36 7.05
N ALA A 231 -9.27 -4.42 7.13
CA ALA A 231 -10.17 -3.57 6.37
C ALA A 231 -11.18 -2.90 7.30
N VAL A 232 -11.65 -1.72 6.93
CA VAL A 232 -12.71 -1.01 7.63
C VAL A 232 -13.81 -0.57 6.66
N ARG A 233 -15.06 -0.75 7.07
CA ARG A 233 -16.21 -0.25 6.32
C ARG A 233 -16.67 1.09 6.89
N VAL A 234 -16.86 2.06 6.03
CA VAL A 234 -17.44 3.35 6.37
C VAL A 234 -18.85 3.48 5.78
N PRO A 235 -19.80 4.14 6.49
CA PRO A 235 -19.58 4.99 7.68
C PRO A 235 -19.64 4.28 9.04
N ASP A 236 -20.02 2.98 9.11
CA ASP A 236 -20.32 2.29 10.37
C ASP A 236 -19.05 1.83 11.13
N ARG A 237 -17.86 2.07 10.58
CA ARG A 237 -16.54 1.74 11.15
C ARG A 237 -16.38 0.25 11.50
N ARG A 238 -17.10 -0.63 10.83
CA ARG A 238 -16.97 -2.07 11.05
C ARG A 238 -15.64 -2.57 10.52
N VAL A 239 -14.85 -3.19 11.39
CA VAL A 239 -13.54 -3.75 11.07
C VAL A 239 -13.67 -5.21 10.64
N PHE A 240 -12.89 -5.59 9.64
CA PHE A 240 -12.69 -6.95 9.15
C PHE A 240 -11.19 -7.24 9.13
N GLN A 241 -10.82 -8.45 9.49
CA GLN A 241 -9.41 -8.84 9.51
C GLN A 241 -9.23 -10.23 8.92
N SER A 242 -8.07 -10.45 8.30
CA SER A 242 -7.60 -11.78 7.94
C SER A 242 -7.24 -12.61 9.18
N GLY A 243 -6.96 -13.89 9.01
CA GLY A 243 -6.12 -14.64 9.95
C GLY A 243 -4.72 -14.02 10.01
N ARG A 244 -3.89 -14.52 10.94
CA ARG A 244 -2.48 -14.13 11.01
C ARG A 244 -1.66 -14.99 10.05
N PHE A 245 -0.92 -14.36 9.17
CA PHE A 245 -0.01 -14.99 8.21
C PHE A 245 1.38 -14.32 8.35
N VAL A 246 2.37 -15.11 8.71
CA VAL A 246 3.76 -14.66 8.94
C VAL A 246 4.63 -15.17 7.81
#